data_9e64820470b0d2db4fb6324719d492a5
#
_entry.id   9e64820470b0d2db4fb6324719d492a5
#
_cell.length_a   1.000
_cell.length_b   1.000
_cell.length_c   1.000
_cell.angle_alpha   90.00
_cell.angle_beta   90.00
_cell.angle_gamma   90.00
#
_symmetry.space_group_name_H-M   'P 1'
#
loop_
_entity.id
_entity.type
_entity.pdbx_description
1 polymer ?
#
loop_
_entity_poly.entity_id
_entity_poly.type
_entity_poly.pdbx_seq_one_letter_code
_entity_poly.pdbx_strand_id
1 'polypeptide(L)'
;MKKTFFLISSLWVVVTLLGITSCSKDLYDKDQYEKYLDVNSPVDSIDIRHQWVLSKTQQYRLVANAGNNIEVAMILSDNPLANSTAHVLNQAKTSDGGTVALTVTIPMAQTYLYGALVDKDGKYYVVQFPVTQTDVDFKSSSFGTPSSLTLKPQTYTYVFEENFPLAGDYDYNDLVVRMGIDKDPDNPKQITLDVTLVAVGCTNQIAGLVRLLNCAYNDIESVTTANGKTFDDNLPTGSKQLLNNTTTFRSGQRGTEAVITLFNDAHWAMNSSQEVTENSGAIYKRKYYNTALSTTEDYENRPYATQKYIITFKDAEKAKDFTLEQLDPFLVTFYNSGRYETHLDNYKAAQVIYPYQVEYRISKMLPWALAIPAEKFCYPLEGIQIGFRKLTQTGVYAMFGAYVTRKHSFGEWVEDCESNLDWYNYPSDENDVWIF
;
A
#
# COMPACT_ATOMS: atom_id res chain seq x y z
N MET A 1 29.42 64.26 -20.58
CA MET A 1 28.77 63.03 -21.09
C MET A 1 29.41 61.69 -20.71
N LYS A 2 30.59 61.62 -20.11
CA LYS A 2 31.22 60.31 -19.75
C LYS A 2 30.96 59.79 -18.32
N LYS A 3 30.40 60.61 -17.42
CA LYS A 3 30.10 60.18 -16.03
C LYS A 3 28.72 59.60 -15.82
N THR A 4 27.78 59.87 -16.72
CA THR A 4 26.39 59.34 -16.61
C THR A 4 26.28 57.90 -17.16
N PHE A 5 27.17 57.50 -18.04
CA PHE A 5 27.16 56.16 -18.61
C PHE A 5 27.69 55.09 -17.65
N PHE A 6 28.55 55.47 -16.72
CA PHE A 6 29.10 54.54 -15.70
C PHE A 6 28.14 54.23 -14.57
N LEU A 7 27.20 55.13 -14.27
CA LEU A 7 26.21 54.92 -13.22
C LEU A 7 25.06 54.02 -13.72
N ILE A 8 24.75 54.04 -15.02
CA ILE A 8 23.69 53.19 -15.60
C ILE A 8 24.17 51.74 -15.74
N SER A 9 25.48 51.57 -16.09
CA SER A 9 26.03 50.21 -16.21
C SER A 9 26.20 49.50 -14.84
N SER A 10 26.52 50.26 -13.77
CA SER A 10 26.60 49.70 -12.41
C SER A 10 25.21 49.36 -11.82
N LEU A 11 24.17 50.11 -12.23
CA LEU A 11 22.78 49.79 -11.80
C LEU A 11 22.27 48.54 -12.48
N TRP A 12 22.60 48.27 -13.75
CA TRP A 12 22.22 47.05 -14.47
C TRP A 12 22.94 45.81 -13.92
N VAL A 13 24.22 45.93 -13.51
CA VAL A 13 24.94 44.81 -12.89
C VAL A 13 24.41 44.48 -11.50
N VAL A 14 23.95 45.47 -10.71
CA VAL A 14 23.34 45.24 -9.42
C VAL A 14 21.96 44.61 -9.57
N VAL A 15 21.15 45.03 -10.55
CA VAL A 15 19.82 44.44 -10.81
C VAL A 15 19.94 43.02 -11.37
N THR A 16 20.95 42.73 -12.20
CA THR A 16 21.19 41.35 -12.68
C THR A 16 21.77 40.44 -11.59
N LEU A 17 22.57 40.95 -10.65
CA LEU A 17 23.06 40.16 -9.51
C LEU A 17 21.98 39.91 -8.45
N LEU A 18 21.00 40.81 -8.31
CA LEU A 18 19.85 40.58 -7.42
C LEU A 18 18.78 39.66 -8.05
N GLY A 19 18.78 39.50 -9.38
CA GLY A 19 17.87 38.61 -10.11
C GLY A 19 18.31 37.15 -10.17
N ILE A 20 19.56 36.82 -9.79
CA ILE A 20 20.08 35.45 -9.88
C ILE A 20 20.08 34.72 -8.52
N THR A 21 19.75 35.40 -7.44
CA THR A 21 19.64 34.79 -6.11
C THR A 21 18.21 34.35 -5.74
N SER A 22 17.27 34.35 -6.70
CA SER A 22 15.86 34.06 -6.43
C SER A 22 15.39 32.71 -6.96
N CYS A 23 16.26 31.74 -7.20
CA CYS A 23 15.81 30.42 -7.66
C CYS A 23 16.60 29.27 -7.05
N SER A 24 16.72 29.23 -5.74
CA SER A 24 16.98 27.99 -5.00
C SER A 24 16.60 28.16 -3.53
N LYS A 25 15.39 28.60 -3.26
CA LYS A 25 14.77 28.23 -1.99
C LYS A 25 14.13 26.88 -2.27
N ASP A 26 14.65 25.86 -1.61
CA ASP A 26 13.92 24.62 -1.46
C ASP A 26 12.48 25.02 -1.09
N LEU A 27 11.52 24.55 -1.87
CA LEU A 27 10.10 24.80 -1.64
C LEU A 27 9.65 24.27 -0.27
N TYR A 28 10.49 23.53 0.39
CA TYR A 28 10.33 22.91 1.68
C TYR A 28 11.35 23.47 2.69
N ASP A 29 10.90 24.38 3.55
CA ASP A 29 11.64 24.83 4.72
C ASP A 29 11.27 23.92 5.91
N LYS A 30 12.13 22.95 6.20
CA LYS A 30 11.96 21.96 7.27
C LYS A 30 11.64 22.62 8.62
N ASP A 31 12.31 23.72 8.96
CA ASP A 31 12.14 24.40 10.25
C ASP A 31 10.78 25.11 10.34
N GLN A 32 10.29 25.67 9.23
CA GLN A 32 8.96 26.27 9.19
C GLN A 32 7.87 25.17 9.24
N TYR A 33 8.12 24.06 8.61
CA TYR A 33 7.20 22.93 8.59
C TYR A 33 7.13 22.24 9.96
N GLU A 34 8.27 22.03 10.63
CA GLU A 34 8.28 21.50 12.00
C GLU A 34 7.52 22.42 12.97
N LYS A 35 7.63 23.74 12.83
CA LYS A 35 6.82 24.69 13.62
C LYS A 35 5.33 24.62 13.29
N TYR A 36 5.00 24.43 12.02
CA TYR A 36 3.62 24.23 11.61
C TYR A 36 3.03 22.95 12.25
N LEU A 37 3.80 21.87 12.26
CA LEU A 37 3.41 20.62 12.87
C LEU A 37 3.28 20.71 14.39
N ASP A 38 4.16 21.40 15.08
CA ASP A 38 4.06 21.61 16.53
C ASP A 38 2.70 22.23 16.94
N VAL A 39 2.13 23.06 16.07
CA VAL A 39 0.83 23.72 16.31
C VAL A 39 -0.35 22.88 15.80
N ASN A 40 -0.19 22.21 14.68
CA ASN A 40 -1.28 21.57 13.92
C ASN A 40 -1.23 20.04 13.94
N SER A 41 -0.23 19.43 14.59
CA SER A 41 -0.18 17.96 14.70
C SER A 41 -1.47 17.45 15.34
N PRO A 42 -2.13 16.44 14.75
CA PRO A 42 -3.32 15.83 15.32
C PRO A 42 -3.03 15.04 16.60
N VAL A 43 -1.77 14.65 16.83
CA VAL A 43 -1.31 13.86 17.99
C VAL A 43 -0.34 14.65 18.85
N ASP A 44 -0.36 14.40 20.16
CA ASP A 44 0.56 15.04 21.12
C ASP A 44 1.96 14.43 21.08
N SER A 45 2.06 13.14 20.78
CA SER A 45 3.32 12.41 20.71
C SER A 45 3.25 11.22 19.74
N ILE A 46 4.40 10.88 19.19
CA ILE A 46 4.60 9.69 18.37
C ILE A 46 5.73 8.90 19.01
N ASP A 47 5.58 7.59 19.17
CA ASP A 47 6.66 6.73 19.64
C ASP A 47 7.87 6.85 18.70
N ILE A 48 9.01 7.23 19.23
CA ILE A 48 10.24 7.40 18.47
C ILE A 48 10.70 6.11 17.76
N ARG A 49 10.26 4.95 18.26
CA ARG A 49 10.56 3.63 17.67
C ARG A 49 9.64 3.27 16.51
N HIS A 50 8.62 4.10 16.23
CA HIS A 50 7.59 3.76 15.25
C HIS A 50 8.19 3.51 13.88
N GLN A 51 7.84 2.38 13.26
CA GLN A 51 8.19 2.00 11.90
C GLN A 51 6.97 1.96 10.98
N TRP A 52 5.77 2.24 11.52
CA TRP A 52 4.48 2.24 10.81
C TRP A 52 4.14 0.92 10.15
N VAL A 53 4.63 -0.18 10.71
CA VAL A 53 4.40 -1.53 10.20
C VAL A 53 3.47 -2.30 11.13
N LEU A 54 2.54 -3.06 10.56
CA LEU A 54 1.56 -3.91 11.23
C LEU A 54 1.74 -5.39 10.89
N SER A 55 2.79 -5.71 10.14
CA SER A 55 3.10 -7.07 9.73
C SER A 55 4.60 -7.35 9.82
N LYS A 56 4.95 -8.62 9.74
CA LYS A 56 6.34 -9.10 9.73
C LYS A 56 6.48 -10.31 8.82
N THR A 57 7.68 -10.48 8.25
CA THR A 57 8.03 -11.67 7.46
C THR A 57 8.66 -12.74 8.35
N GLN A 58 8.23 -13.99 8.17
CA GLN A 58 8.74 -15.15 8.89
C GLN A 58 8.85 -16.35 7.96
N GLN A 59 9.92 -17.12 8.08
CA GLN A 59 10.08 -18.40 7.39
C GLN A 59 9.70 -19.56 8.31
N TYR A 60 8.95 -20.51 7.78
CA TYR A 60 8.53 -21.75 8.42
C TYR A 60 9.00 -22.94 7.62
N ARG A 61 9.40 -23.98 8.35
CA ARG A 61 9.83 -25.25 7.80
C ARG A 61 8.77 -26.31 8.07
N LEU A 62 8.13 -26.80 7.01
CA LEU A 62 7.06 -27.80 7.10
C LEU A 62 7.64 -29.17 6.72
N VAL A 63 7.34 -30.19 7.54
CA VAL A 63 7.78 -31.59 7.30
C VAL A 63 6.55 -32.42 6.90
N ALA A 64 6.52 -32.95 5.68
CA ALA A 64 5.42 -33.73 5.14
C ALA A 64 5.39 -35.16 5.73
N ASN A 65 5.08 -35.27 7.03
CA ASN A 65 5.14 -36.55 7.78
C ASN A 65 3.75 -37.06 8.24
N ALA A 66 2.69 -36.67 7.52
CA ALA A 66 1.33 -37.22 7.69
C ALA A 66 0.74 -37.57 6.32
N GLY A 67 -0.13 -38.59 6.28
CA GLY A 67 -0.76 -39.04 5.05
C GLY A 67 0.18 -39.81 4.12
N ASN A 68 -0.27 -40.03 2.88
CA ASN A 68 0.47 -40.63 1.77
C ASN A 68 0.11 -39.89 0.49
N ASN A 69 1.02 -39.87 -0.46
CA ASN A 69 0.86 -39.17 -1.74
C ASN A 69 0.66 -37.67 -1.55
N ILE A 70 1.37 -37.05 -0.63
CA ILE A 70 1.33 -35.62 -0.40
C ILE A 70 1.92 -34.91 -1.63
N GLU A 71 1.22 -33.85 -2.08
CA GLU A 71 1.63 -33.06 -3.24
C GLU A 71 1.93 -31.59 -2.89
N VAL A 72 1.22 -31.00 -1.92
CA VAL A 72 1.34 -29.59 -1.59
C VAL A 72 1.44 -29.41 -0.07
N ALA A 73 2.32 -28.50 0.35
CA ALA A 73 2.36 -27.95 1.69
C ALA A 73 2.01 -26.47 1.64
N MET A 74 1.22 -26.00 2.59
CA MET A 74 0.77 -24.61 2.65
C MET A 74 0.70 -24.07 4.08
N ILE A 75 0.79 -22.74 4.21
CA ILE A 75 0.51 -22.00 5.43
C ILE A 75 -0.72 -21.13 5.17
N LEU A 76 -1.67 -21.16 6.10
CA LEU A 76 -2.94 -20.44 6.02
C LEU A 76 -3.16 -19.63 7.29
N SER A 77 -3.93 -18.55 7.20
CA SER A 77 -4.43 -17.82 8.37
C SER A 77 -5.63 -18.50 9.02
N ASP A 78 -6.38 -19.33 8.25
CA ASP A 78 -7.65 -19.92 8.65
C ASP A 78 -7.59 -21.45 8.59
N ASN A 79 -8.41 -22.10 9.41
CA ASN A 79 -8.55 -23.56 9.38
C ASN A 79 -9.35 -24.03 8.15
N PRO A 80 -8.73 -24.72 7.16
CA PRO A 80 -9.44 -25.14 5.95
C PRO A 80 -10.45 -26.27 6.19
N LEU A 81 -10.41 -26.95 7.35
CA LEU A 81 -11.40 -27.96 7.71
C LEU A 81 -12.64 -27.39 8.44
N ALA A 82 -12.54 -26.16 8.95
CA ALA A 82 -13.61 -25.52 9.71
C ALA A 82 -14.28 -24.37 8.93
N ASN A 83 -13.62 -23.79 7.96
CA ASN A 83 -14.07 -22.62 7.22
C ASN A 83 -14.35 -22.96 5.76
N SER A 84 -15.33 -22.33 5.16
CA SER A 84 -15.63 -22.43 3.72
C SER A 84 -14.66 -21.58 2.86
N THR A 85 -13.93 -20.66 3.48
CA THR A 85 -12.87 -19.86 2.86
C THR A 85 -11.64 -19.89 3.76
N ALA A 86 -10.47 -20.09 3.17
CA ALA A 86 -9.20 -19.99 3.88
C ALA A 86 -8.19 -19.16 3.07
N HIS A 87 -7.42 -18.32 3.76
CA HIS A 87 -6.43 -17.46 3.12
C HIS A 87 -5.07 -18.13 3.14
N VAL A 88 -4.51 -18.29 1.94
CA VAL A 88 -3.18 -18.88 1.74
C VAL A 88 -2.13 -17.78 1.86
N LEU A 89 -1.20 -17.95 2.80
CA LEU A 89 -0.06 -17.05 2.96
C LEU A 89 1.08 -17.44 2.02
N ASN A 90 1.35 -18.72 1.91
CA ASN A 90 2.28 -19.29 0.93
C ASN A 90 2.05 -20.80 0.77
N GLN A 91 2.46 -21.35 -0.39
CA GLN A 91 2.34 -22.77 -0.69
C GLN A 91 3.43 -23.23 -1.68
N ALA A 92 3.77 -24.50 -1.63
CA ALA A 92 4.70 -25.11 -2.57
C ALA A 92 4.48 -26.63 -2.71
N LYS A 93 4.94 -27.21 -3.81
CA LYS A 93 5.00 -28.67 -3.99
C LYS A 93 5.92 -29.31 -2.95
N THR A 94 5.52 -30.50 -2.51
CA THR A 94 6.29 -31.36 -1.63
C THR A 94 6.02 -32.84 -1.97
N SER A 95 6.50 -33.75 -1.16
CA SER A 95 6.24 -35.20 -1.27
C SER A 95 6.31 -35.82 0.10
N ASP A 96 5.86 -37.09 0.21
CA ASP A 96 5.92 -37.84 1.47
C ASP A 96 7.31 -37.81 2.09
N GLY A 97 7.39 -37.40 3.37
CA GLY A 97 8.64 -37.22 4.09
C GLY A 97 9.50 -36.02 3.67
N GLY A 98 9.08 -35.30 2.66
CA GLY A 98 9.75 -34.09 2.19
C GLY A 98 9.69 -32.96 3.20
N THR A 99 10.54 -31.96 2.99
CA THR A 99 10.57 -30.74 3.80
C THR A 99 10.57 -29.54 2.87
N VAL A 100 9.74 -28.57 3.18
CA VAL A 100 9.67 -27.31 2.42
C VAL A 100 9.76 -26.12 3.37
N ALA A 101 10.52 -25.11 2.98
CA ALA A 101 10.57 -23.82 3.66
C ALA A 101 9.64 -22.84 2.93
N LEU A 102 8.75 -22.20 3.67
CA LEU A 102 7.80 -21.19 3.16
C LEU A 102 8.00 -19.89 3.92
N THR A 103 8.29 -18.83 3.19
CA THR A 103 8.37 -17.47 3.72
C THR A 103 7.01 -16.81 3.58
N VAL A 104 6.47 -16.24 4.68
CA VAL A 104 5.14 -15.62 4.73
C VAL A 104 5.19 -14.27 5.42
N THR A 105 4.29 -13.38 5.03
CA THR A 105 3.98 -12.15 5.77
C THR A 105 2.84 -12.42 6.73
N ILE A 106 2.98 -12.01 8.00
CA ILE A 106 2.01 -12.25 9.07
C ILE A 106 1.65 -10.92 9.74
N PRO A 107 0.37 -10.64 10.00
CA PRO A 107 -0.02 -9.54 10.88
C PRO A 107 0.65 -9.64 12.25
N MET A 108 1.14 -8.53 12.81
CA MET A 108 1.80 -8.55 14.14
C MET A 108 0.89 -9.02 15.25
N ALA A 109 -0.42 -8.77 15.14
CA ALA A 109 -1.42 -9.24 16.10
C ALA A 109 -1.74 -10.74 15.97
N GLN A 110 -1.30 -11.41 14.89
CA GLN A 110 -1.57 -12.84 14.67
C GLN A 110 -0.79 -13.70 15.67
N THR A 111 -1.48 -14.61 16.34
CA THR A 111 -0.88 -15.49 17.35
C THR A 111 -0.72 -16.94 16.90
N TYR A 112 -1.58 -17.41 15.98
CA TYR A 112 -1.60 -18.78 15.47
C TYR A 112 -1.76 -18.78 13.96
N LEU A 113 -1.18 -19.80 13.34
CA LEU A 113 -1.33 -20.13 11.91
C LEU A 113 -1.77 -21.58 11.77
N TYR A 114 -2.15 -21.95 10.55
CA TYR A 114 -2.47 -23.31 10.17
C TYR A 114 -1.50 -23.79 9.09
N GLY A 115 -0.83 -24.92 9.37
CA GLY A 115 -0.12 -25.67 8.35
C GLY A 115 -1.06 -26.71 7.74
N ALA A 116 -1.03 -26.89 6.44
CA ALA A 116 -1.77 -27.94 5.77
C ALA A 116 -0.89 -28.69 4.78
N LEU A 117 -1.02 -30.01 4.77
CA LEU A 117 -0.55 -30.88 3.70
C LEU A 117 -1.77 -31.35 2.92
N VAL A 118 -1.64 -31.36 1.59
CA VAL A 118 -2.72 -31.81 0.71
C VAL A 118 -2.22 -32.97 -0.12
N ASP A 119 -2.97 -34.10 -0.11
CA ASP A 119 -2.66 -35.22 -0.94
C ASP A 119 -3.32 -35.15 -2.33
N LYS A 120 -2.95 -36.05 -3.23
CA LYS A 120 -3.47 -36.12 -4.60
C LYS A 120 -5.01 -36.31 -4.69
N ASP A 121 -5.64 -36.78 -3.62
CA ASP A 121 -7.09 -37.00 -3.56
C ASP A 121 -7.82 -35.80 -2.96
N GLY A 122 -7.10 -34.69 -2.68
CA GLY A 122 -7.66 -33.45 -2.12
C GLY A 122 -7.98 -33.53 -0.63
N LYS A 123 -7.38 -34.47 0.09
CA LYS A 123 -7.50 -34.58 1.53
C LYS A 123 -6.47 -33.70 2.22
N TYR A 124 -6.92 -32.93 3.20
CA TYR A 124 -6.11 -32.03 3.99
C TYR A 124 -5.68 -32.69 5.31
N TYR A 125 -4.44 -32.51 5.68
CA TYR A 125 -3.87 -32.82 6.99
C TYR A 125 -3.45 -31.51 7.62
N VAL A 126 -4.11 -31.09 8.71
CA VAL A 126 -4.04 -29.72 9.23
C VAL A 126 -3.54 -29.71 10.66
N VAL A 127 -2.60 -28.82 10.96
CA VAL A 127 -2.13 -28.51 12.30
C VAL A 127 -2.26 -27.02 12.56
N GLN A 128 -2.72 -26.68 13.76
CA GLN A 128 -2.62 -25.31 14.27
C GLN A 128 -1.31 -25.17 15.04
N PHE A 129 -0.58 -24.08 14.84
CA PHE A 129 0.67 -23.83 15.55
C PHE A 129 0.83 -22.34 15.88
N PRO A 130 1.51 -22.01 16.99
CA PRO A 130 1.79 -20.61 17.33
C PRO A 130 2.78 -20.00 16.33
N VAL A 131 2.63 -18.71 16.00
CA VAL A 131 3.49 -18.00 15.03
C VAL A 131 4.99 -18.02 15.41
N THR A 132 5.33 -18.31 16.66
CA THR A 132 6.71 -18.43 17.14
C THR A 132 7.33 -19.80 16.84
N GLN A 133 6.54 -20.80 16.45
CA GLN A 133 7.03 -22.14 16.13
C GLN A 133 7.39 -22.23 14.64
N THR A 134 8.67 -22.23 14.32
CA THR A 134 9.16 -22.20 12.94
C THR A 134 9.31 -23.58 12.29
N ASP A 135 9.40 -24.65 13.08
CA ASP A 135 9.41 -26.04 12.61
C ASP A 135 8.03 -26.66 12.85
N VAL A 136 7.35 -27.03 11.78
CA VAL A 136 5.97 -27.54 11.81
C VAL A 136 5.96 -28.99 11.32
N ASP A 137 5.50 -29.91 12.18
CA ASP A 137 5.27 -31.31 11.82
C ASP A 137 3.76 -31.66 11.88
N PHE A 138 3.37 -32.72 11.19
CA PHE A 138 1.96 -33.09 11.02
C PHE A 138 1.58 -34.39 11.68
N LYS A 139 2.39 -34.90 12.62
CA LYS A 139 2.15 -36.19 13.29
C LYS A 139 0.84 -36.19 14.07
N SER A 140 0.42 -35.04 14.58
CA SER A 140 -0.83 -34.85 15.32
C SER A 140 -1.89 -34.06 14.54
N SER A 141 -1.84 -34.13 13.21
CA SER A 141 -2.77 -33.41 12.35
C SER A 141 -4.20 -33.92 12.46
N SER A 142 -5.18 -33.01 12.42
CA SER A 142 -6.54 -33.32 12.01
C SER A 142 -6.58 -33.53 10.51
N PHE A 143 -7.51 -34.33 10.00
CA PHE A 143 -7.62 -34.58 8.56
C PHE A 143 -9.06 -34.62 8.08
N GLY A 144 -9.26 -34.27 6.83
CA GLY A 144 -10.57 -34.30 6.17
C GLY A 144 -10.51 -33.82 4.72
N THR A 145 -11.60 -34.05 3.99
CA THR A 145 -11.78 -33.52 2.65
C THR A 145 -12.91 -32.47 2.72
N PRO A 146 -12.59 -31.16 2.61
CA PRO A 146 -13.61 -30.13 2.65
C PRO A 146 -14.60 -30.28 1.48
N SER A 147 -15.90 -30.22 1.77
CA SER A 147 -16.95 -30.35 0.74
C SER A 147 -17.08 -29.09 -0.14
N SER A 148 -16.75 -27.93 0.42
CA SER A 148 -16.66 -26.67 -0.32
C SER A 148 -15.63 -25.79 0.38
N LEU A 149 -14.44 -25.66 -0.20
CA LEU A 149 -13.39 -24.79 0.28
C LEU A 149 -12.95 -23.87 -0.85
N THR A 150 -12.97 -22.58 -0.58
CA THR A 150 -12.37 -21.58 -1.46
C THR A 150 -11.05 -21.12 -0.84
N LEU A 151 -9.96 -21.38 -1.52
CA LEU A 151 -8.65 -20.80 -1.17
C LEU A 151 -8.54 -19.41 -1.81
N LYS A 152 -8.14 -18.44 -1.01
CA LYS A 152 -7.88 -17.05 -1.46
C LYS A 152 -6.46 -16.65 -1.07
N PRO A 153 -5.80 -15.80 -1.85
CA PRO A 153 -4.54 -15.21 -1.40
C PRO A 153 -4.79 -14.30 -0.20
N GLN A 154 -3.80 -14.21 0.70
CA GLN A 154 -3.77 -13.15 1.69
C GLN A 154 -3.70 -11.80 0.98
N THR A 155 -4.53 -10.87 1.40
CA THR A 155 -4.68 -9.56 0.78
C THR A 155 -4.56 -8.46 1.82
N TYR A 156 -3.77 -7.43 1.53
CA TYR A 156 -3.62 -6.22 2.36
C TYR A 156 -4.31 -5.04 1.70
N THR A 157 -4.77 -4.11 2.52
CA THR A 157 -5.29 -2.81 2.08
C THR A 157 -4.21 -1.75 2.30
N TYR A 158 -3.89 -1.03 1.24
CA TYR A 158 -2.97 0.10 1.24
C TYR A 158 -3.79 1.37 1.12
N VAL A 159 -3.55 2.31 2.03
CA VAL A 159 -4.29 3.56 2.14
C VAL A 159 -3.33 4.73 2.11
N PHE A 160 -3.72 5.83 1.46
CA PHE A 160 -2.83 6.94 1.15
C PHE A 160 -3.50 8.28 1.36
N GLU A 161 -2.66 9.25 1.76
CA GLU A 161 -2.86 10.70 1.65
C GLU A 161 -2.08 11.22 0.42
N GLU A 162 -2.69 12.05 -0.40
CA GLU A 162 -2.08 12.48 -1.67
C GLU A 162 -1.29 13.80 -1.57
N ASN A 163 -1.39 14.50 -0.43
CA ASN A 163 -0.88 15.85 -0.23
C ASN A 163 0.62 15.95 0.10
N PHE A 164 1.38 14.84 0.02
CA PHE A 164 2.82 14.88 0.28
C PHE A 164 3.50 16.02 -0.50
N PRO A 165 4.36 16.85 0.10
CA PRO A 165 4.89 16.77 1.48
C PRO A 165 4.08 17.53 2.54
N LEU A 166 2.88 17.99 2.24
CA LEU A 166 2.01 18.66 3.21
C LEU A 166 1.19 17.63 3.98
N ALA A 167 0.73 18.02 5.16
CA ALA A 167 -0.22 17.22 5.90
C ALA A 167 -1.54 17.11 5.13
N GLY A 168 -2.11 15.90 5.06
CA GLY A 168 -3.46 15.66 4.59
C GLY A 168 -4.49 15.97 5.68
N ASP A 169 -5.72 15.54 5.46
CA ASP A 169 -6.79 15.58 6.47
C ASP A 169 -6.86 14.31 7.32
N TYR A 170 -5.96 13.36 7.05
CA TYR A 170 -5.74 12.12 7.81
C TYR A 170 -6.94 11.17 7.81
N ASP A 171 -7.69 11.13 6.74
CA ASP A 171 -8.75 10.14 6.52
C ASP A 171 -8.25 8.91 5.73
N TYR A 172 -7.06 9.01 5.11
CA TYR A 172 -6.39 7.93 4.39
C TYR A 172 -7.25 7.29 3.31
N ASN A 173 -8.13 8.02 2.70
CA ASN A 173 -9.03 7.55 1.66
C ASN A 173 -8.75 8.15 0.28
N ASP A 174 -7.76 9.05 0.15
CA ASP A 174 -7.38 9.67 -1.12
C ASP A 174 -7.08 8.63 -2.21
N LEU A 175 -6.47 7.52 -1.81
CA LEU A 175 -6.33 6.32 -2.63
C LEU A 175 -6.38 5.07 -1.74
N VAL A 176 -7.32 4.17 -2.03
CA VAL A 176 -7.41 2.88 -1.35
C VAL A 176 -7.24 1.75 -2.37
N VAL A 177 -6.18 0.96 -2.19
CA VAL A 177 -5.84 -0.17 -3.07
C VAL A 177 -5.66 -1.43 -2.24
N ARG A 178 -6.23 -2.55 -2.69
CA ARG A 178 -5.95 -3.88 -2.13
C ARG A 178 -4.99 -4.62 -3.02
N MET A 179 -4.04 -5.31 -2.41
CA MET A 179 -3.11 -6.17 -3.12
C MET A 179 -2.96 -7.50 -2.42
N GLY A 180 -3.02 -8.57 -3.21
CA GLY A 180 -2.77 -9.94 -2.76
C GLY A 180 -1.79 -10.64 -3.69
N ILE A 181 -1.06 -11.63 -3.15
CA ILE A 181 -0.14 -12.45 -3.93
C ILE A 181 -0.65 -13.88 -3.92
N ASP A 182 -1.02 -14.38 -5.09
CA ASP A 182 -1.35 -15.78 -5.31
C ASP A 182 -0.16 -16.52 -5.96
N LYS A 183 0.09 -17.74 -5.49
CA LYS A 183 1.16 -18.60 -5.97
C LYS A 183 0.58 -19.95 -6.36
N ASP A 184 0.78 -20.33 -7.61
CA ASP A 184 0.41 -21.65 -8.11
C ASP A 184 1.59 -22.62 -7.93
N PRO A 185 1.47 -23.67 -7.11
CA PRO A 185 2.53 -24.65 -6.94
C PRO A 185 2.95 -25.36 -8.23
N ASP A 186 2.07 -25.41 -9.25
CA ASP A 186 2.38 -25.99 -10.56
C ASP A 186 3.20 -25.05 -11.44
N ASN A 187 3.22 -23.74 -11.12
CA ASN A 187 3.98 -22.71 -11.83
C ASN A 187 4.96 -22.00 -10.89
N PRO A 188 6.00 -22.66 -10.38
CA PRO A 188 6.81 -22.17 -9.27
C PRO A 188 7.63 -20.92 -9.57
N LYS A 189 7.71 -20.49 -10.84
CA LYS A 189 8.36 -19.25 -11.25
C LYS A 189 7.41 -18.06 -11.33
N GLN A 190 6.11 -18.26 -11.10
CA GLN A 190 5.11 -17.23 -11.27
C GLN A 190 4.46 -16.87 -9.94
N ILE A 191 4.16 -15.60 -9.81
CA ILE A 191 3.19 -15.10 -8.85
C ILE A 191 2.12 -14.29 -9.60
N THR A 192 0.90 -14.33 -9.09
CA THR A 192 -0.16 -13.43 -9.54
C THR A 192 -0.33 -12.35 -8.49
N LEU A 193 -0.11 -11.10 -8.88
CA LEU A 193 -0.42 -9.93 -8.07
C LEU A 193 -1.85 -9.50 -8.39
N ASP A 194 -2.76 -9.73 -7.46
CA ASP A 194 -4.13 -9.27 -7.52
C ASP A 194 -4.20 -7.82 -7.02
N VAL A 195 -4.69 -6.91 -7.84
CA VAL A 195 -4.83 -5.50 -7.51
C VAL A 195 -6.29 -5.08 -7.63
N THR A 196 -6.82 -4.48 -6.58
CA THR A 196 -8.18 -3.92 -6.57
C THR A 196 -8.10 -2.46 -6.14
N LEU A 197 -8.44 -1.55 -7.04
CA LEU A 197 -8.65 -0.14 -6.72
C LEU A 197 -10.05 0.00 -6.09
N VAL A 198 -10.09 0.46 -4.86
CA VAL A 198 -11.28 0.47 -4.01
C VAL A 198 -11.92 1.84 -3.94
N ALA A 199 -11.11 2.88 -3.67
CA ALA A 199 -11.58 4.25 -3.50
C ALA A 199 -10.60 5.27 -4.05
N VAL A 200 -11.14 6.44 -4.41
CA VAL A 200 -10.40 7.64 -4.78
C VAL A 200 -11.07 8.82 -4.09
N GLY A 201 -10.45 9.31 -3.00
CA GLY A 201 -10.98 10.35 -2.09
C GLY A 201 -10.40 11.73 -2.35
N CYS A 202 -9.94 12.03 -3.54
CA CYS A 202 -9.38 13.34 -3.85
C CYS A 202 -9.82 13.84 -5.23
N THR A 203 -9.61 15.11 -5.50
CA THR A 203 -9.87 15.71 -6.82
C THR A 203 -8.63 15.80 -7.70
N ASN A 204 -7.46 15.48 -7.18
CA ASN A 204 -6.21 15.51 -7.93
C ASN A 204 -6.07 14.27 -8.81
N GLN A 205 -5.29 14.40 -9.90
CA GLN A 205 -4.89 13.25 -10.68
C GLN A 205 -3.87 12.43 -9.89
N ILE A 206 -4.16 11.14 -9.69
CA ILE A 206 -3.26 10.19 -9.02
C ILE A 206 -2.88 9.08 -10.00
N ALA A 207 -1.58 8.88 -10.20
CA ALA A 207 -1.06 7.66 -10.82
C ALA A 207 -0.61 6.67 -9.74
N GLY A 208 -0.83 5.37 -9.98
CA GLY A 208 -0.45 4.29 -9.07
C GLY A 208 0.58 3.36 -9.68
N LEU A 209 1.56 2.98 -8.87
CA LEU A 209 2.63 2.06 -9.23
C LEU A 209 2.92 1.13 -8.06
N VAL A 210 3.63 0.04 -8.33
CA VAL A 210 4.20 -0.82 -7.28
C VAL A 210 5.65 -1.16 -7.61
N ARG A 211 6.55 -0.93 -6.64
CA ARG A 211 7.94 -1.37 -6.69
C ARG A 211 8.06 -2.71 -5.96
N LEU A 212 8.83 -3.61 -6.56
CA LEU A 212 9.14 -4.91 -5.98
C LEU A 212 10.46 -4.79 -5.21
N LEU A 213 10.39 -4.67 -3.88
CA LEU A 213 11.54 -4.47 -3.01
C LEU A 213 12.45 -5.71 -3.01
N ASN A 214 13.75 -5.46 -3.02
CA ASN A 214 14.79 -6.48 -3.07
C ASN A 214 14.66 -7.44 -4.28
N CYS A 215 13.93 -7.03 -5.31
CA CYS A 215 13.74 -7.75 -6.55
C CYS A 215 14.31 -6.91 -7.69
N ALA A 216 15.47 -7.31 -8.22
CA ALA A 216 16.07 -6.59 -9.33
C ALA A 216 15.20 -6.73 -10.59
N TYR A 217 15.16 -5.69 -11.42
CA TYR A 217 14.48 -5.74 -12.71
C TYR A 217 14.89 -6.95 -13.54
N ASN A 218 16.19 -7.28 -13.52
CA ASN A 218 16.74 -8.41 -14.25
C ASN A 218 16.39 -9.77 -13.65
N ASP A 219 15.80 -9.86 -12.48
CA ASP A 219 15.29 -11.10 -11.89
C ASP A 219 13.94 -11.52 -12.48
N ILE A 220 13.25 -10.55 -13.08
CA ILE A 220 11.96 -10.76 -13.72
C ILE A 220 12.16 -11.08 -15.21
N GLU A 221 11.49 -12.11 -15.67
CA GLU A 221 11.43 -12.48 -17.08
C GLU A 221 10.36 -11.66 -17.81
N SER A 222 9.17 -11.56 -17.21
CA SER A 222 8.05 -10.81 -17.79
C SER A 222 7.04 -10.39 -16.74
N VAL A 223 6.30 -9.33 -17.04
CA VAL A 223 5.07 -8.93 -16.37
C VAL A 223 3.99 -8.76 -17.43
N THR A 224 2.90 -9.50 -17.28
CA THR A 224 1.74 -9.44 -18.18
C THR A 224 0.46 -9.32 -17.36
N THR A 225 -0.63 -8.91 -17.99
CA THR A 225 -1.95 -8.92 -17.35
C THR A 225 -2.72 -10.17 -17.73
N ALA A 226 -3.47 -10.74 -16.81
CA ALA A 226 -4.15 -12.03 -17.01
C ALA A 226 -5.17 -12.03 -18.17
N ASN A 227 -5.74 -10.86 -18.47
CA ASN A 227 -6.76 -10.69 -19.52
C ASN A 227 -6.28 -9.83 -20.71
N GLY A 228 -5.01 -9.45 -20.74
CA GLY A 228 -4.45 -8.55 -21.75
C GLY A 228 -4.90 -7.09 -21.64
N LYS A 229 -5.65 -6.73 -20.58
CA LYS A 229 -6.12 -5.37 -20.32
C LYS A 229 -5.32 -4.72 -19.19
N THR A 230 -5.41 -3.40 -19.11
CA THR A 230 -4.83 -2.59 -18.04
C THR A 230 -5.89 -1.69 -17.42
N PHE A 231 -5.59 -1.07 -16.29
CA PHE A 231 -6.48 -0.06 -15.72
C PHE A 231 -6.62 1.17 -16.63
N ASP A 232 -5.64 1.41 -17.50
CA ASP A 232 -5.63 2.57 -18.40
C ASP A 232 -6.40 2.36 -19.72
N ASP A 233 -7.02 1.20 -19.92
CA ASP A 233 -7.79 0.92 -21.16
C ASP A 233 -8.95 1.92 -21.39
N ASN A 234 -9.44 2.54 -20.32
CA ASN A 234 -10.48 3.56 -20.36
C ASN A 234 -9.93 5.00 -20.38
N LEU A 235 -8.61 5.18 -20.39
CA LEU A 235 -8.00 6.50 -20.37
C LEU A 235 -8.24 7.21 -21.71
N PRO A 236 -8.85 8.41 -21.75
CA PRO A 236 -9.14 9.11 -23.00
C PRO A 236 -7.87 9.43 -23.79
N THR A 237 -7.97 9.34 -25.11
CA THR A 237 -6.88 9.75 -26.00
C THR A 237 -6.55 11.23 -25.79
N GLY A 238 -5.27 11.53 -25.54
CA GLY A 238 -4.81 12.89 -25.26
C GLY A 238 -4.91 13.32 -23.81
N SER A 239 -5.32 12.42 -22.89
CA SER A 239 -5.27 12.68 -21.44
C SER A 239 -3.86 13.04 -21.00
N LYS A 240 -3.77 13.96 -20.04
CA LYS A 240 -2.49 14.31 -19.41
C LYS A 240 -1.93 13.08 -18.71
N GLN A 241 -0.70 12.74 -19.04
CA GLN A 241 0.01 11.64 -18.39
C GLN A 241 0.86 12.19 -17.23
N LEU A 242 0.68 11.68 -16.01
CA LEU A 242 1.58 11.96 -14.91
C LEU A 242 2.92 11.23 -15.09
N LEU A 243 2.85 10.03 -15.63
CA LEU A 243 4.02 9.20 -15.88
C LEU A 243 4.64 9.53 -17.23
N ASN A 244 5.94 9.78 -17.27
CA ASN A 244 6.67 10.01 -18.52
C ASN A 244 6.82 8.73 -19.36
N ASN A 245 6.68 7.57 -18.74
CA ASN A 245 6.76 6.26 -19.35
C ASN A 245 5.57 5.41 -18.87
N THR A 246 4.74 5.00 -19.82
CA THR A 246 3.53 4.20 -19.58
C THR A 246 3.76 2.70 -19.75
N THR A 247 5.02 2.26 -19.93
CA THR A 247 5.34 0.83 -19.96
C THR A 247 4.94 0.18 -18.65
N THR A 248 4.13 -0.88 -18.73
CA THR A 248 3.62 -1.59 -17.56
C THR A 248 4.73 -2.07 -16.63
N PHE A 249 5.89 -2.44 -17.19
CA PHE A 249 7.01 -2.97 -16.43
C PHE A 249 8.33 -2.29 -16.82
N ARG A 250 9.09 -1.86 -15.82
CA ARG A 250 10.37 -1.15 -16.01
C ARG A 250 11.27 -1.26 -14.78
N SER A 251 12.56 -0.87 -14.90
CA SER A 251 13.41 -0.59 -13.75
C SER A 251 13.13 0.80 -13.18
N GLY A 252 13.33 0.98 -11.88
CA GLY A 252 13.35 2.30 -11.25
C GLY A 252 14.54 3.14 -11.74
N GLN A 253 14.46 4.46 -11.61
CA GLN A 253 15.54 5.37 -12.08
C GLN A 253 16.83 5.27 -11.27
N ARG A 254 16.74 4.99 -9.97
CA ARG A 254 17.91 4.90 -9.07
C ARG A 254 18.28 3.50 -8.69
N GLY A 255 17.38 2.58 -8.79
CA GLY A 255 17.60 1.20 -8.40
C GLY A 255 17.61 0.29 -9.60
N THR A 256 18.01 -0.91 -9.34
CA THR A 256 17.82 -2.02 -10.25
C THR A 256 16.47 -2.70 -10.02
N GLU A 257 15.70 -2.24 -9.03
CA GLU A 257 14.41 -2.84 -8.64
C GLU A 257 13.34 -2.70 -9.72
N ALA A 258 12.52 -3.72 -9.82
CA ALA A 258 11.40 -3.76 -10.74
C ALA A 258 10.26 -2.84 -10.27
N VAL A 259 9.65 -2.12 -11.22
CA VAL A 259 8.48 -1.27 -10.99
C VAL A 259 7.39 -1.63 -11.98
N ILE A 260 6.17 -1.86 -11.50
CA ILE A 260 4.98 -2.11 -12.29
C ILE A 260 4.10 -0.85 -12.26
N THR A 261 3.76 -0.32 -13.42
CA THR A 261 2.75 0.74 -13.54
C THR A 261 1.37 0.11 -13.49
N LEU A 262 0.54 0.58 -12.56
CA LEU A 262 -0.84 0.13 -12.41
C LEU A 262 -1.76 0.99 -13.27
N PHE A 263 -1.81 2.30 -13.01
CA PHE A 263 -2.65 3.26 -13.72
C PHE A 263 -2.01 4.66 -13.75
N ASN A 264 -2.33 5.43 -14.78
CA ASN A 264 -1.95 6.84 -14.90
C ASN A 264 -2.93 7.80 -14.24
N ASP A 265 -4.15 7.34 -13.99
CA ASP A 265 -5.21 8.14 -13.37
C ASP A 265 -6.22 7.24 -12.68
N ALA A 266 -6.25 7.31 -11.35
CA ALA A 266 -7.14 6.50 -10.51
C ALA A 266 -8.63 6.72 -10.85
N HIS A 267 -9.05 7.94 -11.18
CA HIS A 267 -10.43 8.25 -11.51
C HIS A 267 -10.88 7.51 -12.79
N TRP A 268 -10.02 7.48 -13.81
CA TRP A 268 -10.31 6.74 -15.04
C TRP A 268 -10.21 5.23 -14.84
N ALA A 269 -9.29 4.79 -13.99
CA ALA A 269 -9.15 3.39 -13.63
C ALA A 269 -10.43 2.85 -12.96
N MET A 270 -11.16 3.69 -12.21
CA MET A 270 -12.49 3.38 -11.64
C MET A 270 -13.60 3.37 -12.71
N ASN A 271 -13.25 3.38 -13.99
CA ASN A 271 -14.19 3.46 -15.11
C ASN A 271 -15.12 4.67 -15.02
N SER A 272 -14.53 5.83 -14.73
CA SER A 272 -15.23 7.09 -14.63
C SER A 272 -15.78 7.52 -15.99
N SER A 273 -17.06 7.85 -16.04
CA SER A 273 -17.70 8.50 -17.18
C SER A 273 -17.64 10.03 -17.10
N GLN A 274 -16.78 10.58 -16.25
CA GLN A 274 -16.65 12.04 -16.14
C GLN A 274 -16.22 12.64 -17.46
N GLU A 275 -17.04 13.56 -17.97
CA GLU A 275 -16.63 14.43 -19.06
C GLU A 275 -15.59 15.41 -18.53
N VAL A 276 -14.34 15.22 -18.95
CA VAL A 276 -13.29 16.18 -18.75
C VAL A 276 -13.45 17.25 -19.79
N THR A 277 -14.17 18.31 -19.48
CA THR A 277 -14.24 19.49 -20.36
C THR A 277 -12.97 20.30 -20.19
N GLU A 278 -11.98 20.10 -21.07
CA GLU A 278 -10.86 21.02 -21.16
C GLU A 278 -11.33 22.31 -21.83
N ASN A 279 -11.52 23.35 -21.02
CA ASN A 279 -11.27 24.71 -21.48
C ASN A 279 -9.99 25.19 -20.80
N SER A 280 -9.09 25.75 -21.57
CA SER A 280 -7.81 26.29 -21.10
C SER A 280 -7.99 27.17 -19.85
N GLY A 281 -7.74 26.60 -18.67
CA GLY A 281 -7.93 27.25 -17.38
C GLY A 281 -9.07 26.70 -16.51
N ALA A 282 -9.81 25.69 -16.96
CA ALA A 282 -10.84 25.06 -16.12
C ALA A 282 -10.20 24.00 -15.21
N ILE A 283 -10.48 24.09 -13.93
CA ILE A 283 -10.21 23.07 -12.93
C ILE A 283 -11.08 21.86 -13.27
N TYR A 284 -10.46 20.69 -13.39
CA TYR A 284 -11.20 19.45 -13.53
C TYR A 284 -12.01 19.23 -12.26
N LYS A 285 -13.33 19.23 -12.35
CA LYS A 285 -14.16 18.79 -11.25
C LYS A 285 -14.16 17.26 -11.27
N ARG A 286 -13.36 16.64 -10.42
CA ARG A 286 -13.32 15.20 -10.25
C ARG A 286 -14.20 14.82 -9.08
N LYS A 287 -14.82 13.64 -9.17
CA LYS A 287 -15.66 13.11 -8.11
C LYS A 287 -14.83 12.27 -7.15
N TYR A 288 -15.29 12.21 -5.94
CA TYR A 288 -14.84 11.28 -4.93
C TYR A 288 -15.54 9.93 -5.14
N TYR A 289 -14.79 8.86 -5.20
CA TYR A 289 -15.34 7.51 -5.44
C TYR A 289 -15.21 6.65 -4.21
N ASN A 290 -16.36 6.10 -3.73
CA ASN A 290 -16.46 5.17 -2.61
C ASN A 290 -15.93 5.74 -1.27
N THR A 291 -16.06 7.02 -1.03
CA THR A 291 -15.60 7.67 0.21
C THR A 291 -16.75 8.30 1.01
N ALA A 292 -17.99 8.16 0.56
CA ALA A 292 -19.17 8.64 1.27
C ALA A 292 -20.30 7.62 1.22
N LEU A 293 -21.11 7.54 2.29
CA LEU A 293 -22.24 6.60 2.36
C LEU A 293 -23.40 7.00 1.44
N SER A 294 -23.51 8.27 1.08
CA SER A 294 -24.54 8.78 0.17
C SER A 294 -23.92 9.44 -1.05
N THR A 295 -24.50 9.18 -2.22
CA THR A 295 -24.09 9.81 -3.46
C THR A 295 -24.66 11.22 -3.60
N THR A 296 -23.84 12.15 -4.09
CA THR A 296 -24.22 13.53 -4.41
C THR A 296 -23.59 13.96 -5.73
N GLU A 297 -23.63 15.25 -6.07
CA GLU A 297 -22.94 15.75 -7.26
C GLU A 297 -21.41 15.52 -7.20
N ASP A 298 -20.82 15.56 -6.01
CA ASP A 298 -19.38 15.42 -5.80
C ASP A 298 -18.94 13.97 -5.46
N TYR A 299 -19.86 13.12 -4.96
CA TYR A 299 -19.58 11.76 -4.50
C TYR A 299 -20.33 10.72 -5.32
N GLU A 300 -19.65 9.62 -5.65
CA GLU A 300 -20.25 8.54 -6.42
C GLU A 300 -19.74 7.17 -5.92
N ASN A 301 -20.67 6.23 -5.70
CA ASN A 301 -20.30 4.86 -5.37
C ASN A 301 -20.21 4.03 -6.66
N ARG A 302 -19.07 3.32 -6.82
CA ARG A 302 -18.77 2.53 -8.00
C ARG A 302 -18.31 1.12 -7.66
N PRO A 303 -18.52 0.16 -8.57
CA PRO A 303 -17.83 -1.13 -8.47
C PRO A 303 -16.32 -0.93 -8.44
N TYR A 304 -15.64 -1.75 -7.63
CA TYR A 304 -14.18 -1.74 -7.57
C TYR A 304 -13.58 -2.14 -8.91
N ALA A 305 -12.49 -1.49 -9.29
CA ALA A 305 -11.73 -1.87 -10.46
C ALA A 305 -10.67 -2.90 -10.08
N THR A 306 -10.60 -4.01 -10.81
CA THR A 306 -9.68 -5.12 -10.50
C THR A 306 -8.79 -5.47 -11.68
N GLN A 307 -7.55 -5.82 -11.41
CA GLN A 307 -6.60 -6.29 -12.40
C GLN A 307 -5.62 -7.30 -11.78
N LYS A 308 -5.25 -8.31 -12.57
CA LYS A 308 -4.29 -9.34 -12.18
C LYS A 308 -3.04 -9.24 -13.04
N TYR A 309 -1.90 -9.11 -12.37
CA TYR A 309 -0.59 -9.08 -13.00
C TYR A 309 0.12 -10.42 -12.78
N ILE A 310 0.49 -11.08 -13.85
CA ILE A 310 1.29 -12.31 -13.82
C ILE A 310 2.76 -11.90 -13.91
N ILE A 311 3.49 -12.11 -12.83
CA ILE A 311 4.90 -11.79 -12.72
C ILE A 311 5.68 -13.10 -12.81
N THR A 312 6.47 -13.26 -13.87
CA THR A 312 7.31 -14.43 -14.10
C THR A 312 8.74 -14.10 -13.70
N PHE A 313 9.27 -14.81 -12.72
CA PHE A 313 10.66 -14.72 -12.27
C PHE A 313 11.55 -15.66 -13.10
N LYS A 314 12.81 -15.30 -13.25
CA LYS A 314 13.82 -16.19 -13.86
C LYS A 314 14.16 -17.35 -12.92
N ASP A 315 14.08 -17.13 -11.61
CA ASP A 315 14.40 -18.09 -10.55
C ASP A 315 13.15 -18.40 -9.70
N ALA A 316 12.84 -19.71 -9.59
CA ALA A 316 11.69 -20.19 -8.81
C ALA A 316 11.83 -19.93 -7.29
N GLU A 317 13.05 -19.95 -6.75
CA GLU A 317 13.26 -19.68 -5.32
C GLU A 317 12.91 -18.22 -4.98
N LYS A 318 13.22 -17.28 -5.89
CA LYS A 318 12.83 -15.87 -5.72
C LYS A 318 11.32 -15.69 -5.73
N ALA A 319 10.60 -16.37 -6.63
CA ALA A 319 9.15 -16.35 -6.67
C ALA A 319 8.54 -16.97 -5.40
N LYS A 320 9.09 -18.11 -4.95
CA LYS A 320 8.63 -18.80 -3.74
C LYS A 320 8.78 -17.92 -2.49
N ASP A 321 9.90 -17.21 -2.36
CA ASP A 321 10.21 -16.39 -1.18
C ASP A 321 9.63 -14.96 -1.26
N PHE A 322 9.09 -14.55 -2.41
CA PHE A 322 8.45 -13.24 -2.56
C PHE A 322 7.17 -13.14 -1.73
N THR A 323 7.00 -12.06 -0.95
CA THR A 323 5.87 -11.86 -0.04
C THR A 323 5.29 -10.45 -0.14
N LEU A 324 4.16 -10.20 0.56
CA LEU A 324 3.51 -8.89 0.60
C LEU A 324 4.41 -7.78 1.15
N GLU A 325 5.34 -8.08 2.07
CA GLU A 325 6.33 -7.13 2.58
C GLU A 325 7.29 -6.60 1.51
N GLN A 326 7.36 -7.26 0.37
CA GLN A 326 8.19 -6.82 -0.75
C GLN A 326 7.41 -5.96 -1.75
N LEU A 327 6.14 -5.66 -1.48
CA LEU A 327 5.38 -4.70 -2.25
C LEU A 327 5.55 -3.31 -1.63
N ASP A 328 5.99 -2.36 -2.43
CA ASP A 328 5.95 -0.93 -2.13
C ASP A 328 5.02 -0.27 -3.15
N PRO A 329 3.70 -0.30 -2.92
CA PRO A 329 2.79 0.49 -3.70
C PRO A 329 3.00 1.96 -3.39
N PHE A 330 3.00 2.78 -4.41
CA PHE A 330 3.14 4.22 -4.26
C PHE A 330 2.29 4.97 -5.27
N LEU A 331 1.92 6.16 -4.89
CA LEU A 331 1.20 7.05 -5.77
C LEU A 331 2.13 8.16 -6.28
N VAL A 332 1.72 8.75 -7.41
CA VAL A 332 2.35 9.92 -7.98
C VAL A 332 1.31 10.99 -8.18
N THR A 333 1.57 12.16 -7.64
CA THR A 333 0.72 13.34 -7.76
C THR A 333 1.46 14.51 -8.39
N PHE A 334 0.71 15.52 -8.79
CA PHE A 334 1.26 16.79 -9.25
C PHE A 334 0.78 17.90 -8.33
N TYR A 335 1.71 18.45 -7.57
CA TYR A 335 1.43 19.49 -6.59
C TYR A 335 2.41 20.65 -6.75
N ASN A 336 1.93 21.91 -6.68
CA ASN A 336 2.75 23.13 -6.76
C ASN A 336 3.81 23.10 -7.88
N SER A 337 3.42 22.65 -9.08
CA SER A 337 4.30 22.51 -10.26
C SER A 337 5.36 21.40 -10.15
N GLY A 338 5.35 20.59 -9.09
CA GLY A 338 6.18 19.41 -8.91
C GLY A 338 5.38 18.11 -9.05
N ARG A 339 6.08 17.03 -9.35
CA ARG A 339 5.56 15.66 -9.27
C ARG A 339 6.21 14.99 -8.08
N TYR A 340 5.40 14.35 -7.24
CA TYR A 340 5.85 13.72 -6.00
C TYR A 340 5.45 12.25 -6.00
N GLU A 341 6.34 11.43 -5.46
CA GLU A 341 6.05 10.03 -5.14
C GLU A 341 5.71 9.94 -3.66
N THR A 342 4.58 9.32 -3.31
CA THR A 342 4.18 9.04 -1.93
C THR A 342 4.26 7.54 -1.68
N HIS A 343 5.14 7.13 -0.78
CA HIS A 343 5.42 5.75 -0.43
C HIS A 343 4.97 5.45 1.00
N LEU A 344 4.94 4.16 1.33
CA LEU A 344 4.92 3.73 2.72
C LEU A 344 6.13 4.31 3.48
N ASP A 345 5.98 4.54 4.77
CA ASP A 345 7.09 5.08 5.59
C ASP A 345 8.32 4.17 5.51
N ASN A 346 9.50 4.78 5.66
CA ASN A 346 10.82 4.15 5.50
C ASN A 346 11.20 3.69 4.09
N TYR A 347 10.33 3.81 3.10
CA TYR A 347 10.69 3.51 1.73
C TYR A 347 11.25 4.74 1.02
N LYS A 348 12.39 4.57 0.37
CA LYS A 348 12.99 5.65 -0.43
C LYS A 348 12.22 5.78 -1.74
N ALA A 349 12.08 7.01 -2.21
CA ALA A 349 11.49 7.27 -3.52
C ALA A 349 12.13 6.38 -4.60
N ALA A 350 11.29 5.76 -5.41
CA ALA A 350 11.73 4.97 -6.57
C ALA A 350 12.33 5.86 -7.66
N GLN A 351 12.06 7.15 -7.60
CA GLN A 351 12.52 8.18 -8.52
C GLN A 351 12.17 7.88 -9.98
N VAL A 352 11.04 7.24 -10.15
CA VAL A 352 10.50 6.94 -11.47
C VAL A 352 10.20 8.23 -12.25
N ILE A 353 9.91 9.31 -11.52
CA ILE A 353 9.48 10.58 -12.09
C ILE A 353 10.31 11.74 -11.56
N TYR A 354 10.78 11.65 -10.34
CA TYR A 354 11.44 12.75 -9.67
C TYR A 354 12.93 12.46 -9.42
N PRO A 355 13.86 13.36 -9.81
CA PRO A 355 15.29 13.10 -9.69
C PRO A 355 15.83 13.31 -8.27
N TYR A 356 15.04 13.86 -7.35
CA TYR A 356 15.49 14.22 -6.01
C TYR A 356 15.07 13.21 -4.96
N GLN A 357 15.96 12.97 -4.01
CA GLN A 357 15.68 12.16 -2.85
C GLN A 357 14.85 12.99 -1.87
N VAL A 358 13.64 12.55 -1.60
CA VAL A 358 12.77 13.14 -0.57
C VAL A 358 12.83 12.21 0.64
N GLU A 359 13.05 12.75 1.81
CA GLU A 359 12.91 12.02 3.06
C GLU A 359 11.41 11.99 3.42
N TYR A 360 10.84 10.80 3.49
CA TYR A 360 9.42 10.60 3.84
C TYR A 360 9.20 10.53 5.35
N ARG A 361 10.27 10.65 6.14
CA ARG A 361 10.20 10.59 7.59
C ARG A 361 10.47 11.96 8.21
N ILE A 362 9.43 12.55 8.77
CA ILE A 362 9.53 13.75 9.59
C ILE A 362 9.15 13.34 11.01
N SER A 363 10.01 13.63 11.97
CA SER A 363 10.00 13.11 13.33
C SER A 363 8.75 13.38 14.18
N LYS A 364 7.75 14.09 13.65
CA LYS A 364 6.50 14.42 14.35
C LYS A 364 5.27 14.28 13.45
N MET A 365 5.41 13.62 12.30
CA MET A 365 4.31 13.43 11.37
C MET A 365 3.85 11.99 11.32
N LEU A 366 2.56 11.85 11.10
CA LEU A 366 1.98 10.61 10.65
C LEU A 366 2.45 10.29 9.24
N PRO A 367 2.55 9.02 8.87
CA PRO A 367 2.94 8.63 7.51
C PRO A 367 1.83 9.03 6.53
N TRP A 368 2.19 9.24 5.26
CA TRP A 368 1.21 9.51 4.19
C TRP A 368 0.61 8.24 3.60
N ALA A 369 1.07 7.08 4.03
CA ALA A 369 0.54 5.80 3.58
C ALA A 369 0.70 4.75 4.67
N LEU A 370 -0.26 3.81 4.71
CA LEU A 370 -0.25 2.68 5.62
C LEU A 370 -0.56 1.40 4.86
N ALA A 371 0.13 0.31 5.21
CA ALA A 371 -0.20 -1.04 4.81
C ALA A 371 -0.97 -1.73 5.93
N ILE A 372 -2.25 -1.97 5.72
CA ILE A 372 -3.15 -2.58 6.70
C ILE A 372 -3.30 -4.07 6.37
N PRO A 373 -2.95 -4.99 7.29
CA PRO A 373 -3.00 -6.43 7.04
C PRO A 373 -4.43 -7.00 7.14
N ALA A 374 -5.34 -6.41 6.40
CA ALA A 374 -6.74 -6.80 6.29
C ALA A 374 -7.25 -6.57 4.86
N GLU A 375 -7.93 -7.57 4.29
CA GLU A 375 -8.58 -7.45 2.97
C GLU A 375 -9.73 -6.42 3.01
N LYS A 376 -10.47 -6.38 4.12
CA LYS A 376 -11.63 -5.52 4.30
C LYS A 376 -11.38 -4.48 5.40
N PHE A 377 -10.35 -3.67 5.22
CA PHE A 377 -10.15 -2.54 6.12
C PHE A 377 -11.24 -1.50 5.86
N CYS A 378 -12.04 -1.21 6.87
CA CYS A 378 -13.08 -0.19 6.82
C CYS A 378 -12.42 1.21 6.94
N TYR A 379 -11.89 1.73 5.84
CA TYR A 379 -11.21 3.05 5.85
C TYR A 379 -12.20 4.18 6.20
N PRO A 380 -11.71 5.27 6.82
CA PRO A 380 -12.56 6.40 7.17
C PRO A 380 -13.26 7.02 5.95
N LEU A 381 -14.44 7.57 6.16
CA LEU A 381 -15.15 8.35 5.14
C LEU A 381 -14.51 9.72 4.99
N GLU A 382 -14.77 10.35 3.86
CA GLU A 382 -14.28 11.67 3.49
C GLU A 382 -14.46 12.70 4.61
N GLY A 383 -13.34 13.32 5.00
CA GLY A 383 -13.29 14.32 6.08
C GLY A 383 -13.42 13.74 7.49
N ILE A 384 -13.46 12.42 7.66
CA ILE A 384 -13.42 11.74 8.96
C ILE A 384 -11.98 11.29 9.21
N GLN A 385 -11.31 11.88 10.18
CA GLN A 385 -9.94 11.52 10.52
C GLN A 385 -9.84 10.06 11.02
N ILE A 386 -8.70 9.41 10.78
CA ILE A 386 -8.50 7.99 11.15
C ILE A 386 -8.63 7.75 12.66
N GLY A 387 -8.11 8.67 13.48
CA GLY A 387 -8.30 8.60 14.92
C GLY A 387 -7.10 9.10 15.72
N PHE A 388 -7.37 10.02 16.64
CA PHE A 388 -6.35 10.68 17.42
C PHE A 388 -6.73 10.75 18.89
N ARG A 389 -5.69 10.91 19.72
CA ARG A 389 -5.80 11.26 21.12
C ARG A 389 -5.02 12.56 21.33
N LYS A 390 -5.72 13.61 21.74
CA LYS A 390 -5.10 14.91 21.98
C LYS A 390 -5.52 15.48 23.32
N LEU A 391 -4.57 16.11 24.02
CA LEU A 391 -4.84 16.82 25.27
C LEU A 391 -5.59 18.13 24.95
N THR A 392 -6.79 18.28 25.51
CA THR A 392 -7.56 19.49 25.35
C THR A 392 -6.99 20.63 26.18
N GLN A 393 -7.40 21.88 25.88
CA GLN A 393 -7.03 23.06 26.67
C GLN A 393 -7.46 22.97 28.13
N THR A 394 -8.42 22.09 28.45
CA THR A 394 -8.89 21.84 29.84
C THR A 394 -8.11 20.75 30.55
N GLY A 395 -7.06 20.22 29.94
CA GLY A 395 -6.22 19.15 30.51
C GLY A 395 -6.85 17.76 30.48
N VAL A 396 -7.89 17.55 29.68
CA VAL A 396 -8.54 16.24 29.49
C VAL A 396 -8.18 15.72 28.11
N TYR A 397 -7.85 14.43 28.00
CA TYR A 397 -7.67 13.79 26.69
C TYR A 397 -9.02 13.61 25.99
N ALA A 398 -9.10 14.12 24.79
CA ALA A 398 -10.19 13.85 23.86
C ALA A 398 -9.71 12.85 22.82
N MET A 399 -10.58 11.92 22.45
CA MET A 399 -10.40 10.99 21.35
C MET A 399 -11.41 11.34 20.26
N PHE A 400 -10.98 11.39 19.02
CA PHE A 400 -11.84 11.71 17.88
C PHE A 400 -11.34 11.03 16.61
N GLY A 401 -12.26 10.68 15.71
CA GLY A 401 -12.00 9.97 14.47
C GLY A 401 -12.59 8.57 14.45
N ALA A 402 -12.36 7.86 13.36
CA ALA A 402 -12.98 6.58 13.06
C ALA A 402 -12.46 5.41 13.92
N TYR A 403 -11.21 5.49 14.42
CA TYR A 403 -10.55 4.41 15.16
C TYR A 403 -10.09 4.88 16.54
N VAL A 404 -11.05 5.12 17.43
CA VAL A 404 -10.84 5.60 18.80
C VAL A 404 -11.37 4.66 19.87
N THR A 405 -11.64 3.40 19.52
CA THR A 405 -12.09 2.39 20.46
C THR A 405 -11.00 2.13 21.50
N ARG A 406 -11.31 2.37 22.77
CA ARG A 406 -10.34 2.24 23.87
C ARG A 406 -9.70 0.85 23.88
N LYS A 407 -8.38 0.79 24.02
CA LYS A 407 -7.50 -0.39 23.92
C LYS A 407 -7.32 -0.97 22.50
N HIS A 408 -7.93 -0.33 21.50
CA HIS A 408 -7.81 -0.71 20.10
C HIS A 408 -7.83 0.54 19.23
N SER A 409 -7.23 1.65 19.68
CA SER A 409 -7.25 2.89 18.94
C SER A 409 -6.00 3.11 18.10
N PHE A 410 -6.16 3.77 16.97
CA PHE A 410 -5.05 4.22 16.15
C PHE A 410 -4.11 5.16 16.93
N GLY A 411 -4.67 6.14 17.68
CA GLY A 411 -3.87 7.09 18.45
C GLY A 411 -3.03 6.42 19.53
N GLU A 412 -3.56 5.39 20.22
CA GLU A 412 -2.78 4.64 21.21
C GLU A 412 -1.66 3.82 20.57
N TRP A 413 -1.87 3.29 19.34
CA TRP A 413 -0.80 2.66 18.56
C TRP A 413 0.28 3.66 18.13
N VAL A 414 -0.10 4.89 17.75
CA VAL A 414 0.84 5.96 17.42
C VAL A 414 1.73 6.33 18.61
N GLU A 415 1.16 6.37 19.81
CA GLU A 415 1.89 6.69 21.06
C GLU A 415 2.77 5.52 21.57
N ASP A 416 2.43 4.28 21.25
CA ASP A 416 3.17 3.05 21.61
C ASP A 416 3.06 2.02 20.47
N CYS A 417 4.10 1.93 19.66
CA CYS A 417 4.15 1.08 18.47
C CYS A 417 4.07 -0.43 18.73
N GLU A 418 4.14 -0.87 20.00
CA GLU A 418 4.02 -2.27 20.40
C GLU A 418 2.62 -2.62 20.91
N SER A 419 1.75 -1.62 21.12
CA SER A 419 0.37 -1.82 21.56
C SER A 419 -0.65 -1.61 20.44
N ASN A 420 -1.86 -2.12 20.64
CA ASN A 420 -2.99 -1.96 19.71
C ASN A 420 -2.69 -2.37 18.27
N LEU A 421 -1.87 -3.38 18.07
CA LEU A 421 -1.43 -3.87 16.75
C LEU A 421 -2.56 -4.38 15.85
N ASP A 422 -3.79 -4.45 16.36
CA ASP A 422 -5.02 -4.90 15.70
C ASP A 422 -6.10 -3.80 15.62
N TRP A 423 -5.73 -2.54 15.90
CA TRP A 423 -6.65 -1.39 15.96
C TRP A 423 -7.57 -1.29 14.75
N TYR A 424 -7.08 -1.66 13.58
CA TYR A 424 -7.78 -1.58 12.30
C TYR A 424 -9.00 -2.52 12.18
N ASN A 425 -9.19 -3.43 13.14
CA ASN A 425 -10.36 -4.30 13.22
C ASN A 425 -11.53 -3.71 14.02
N TYR A 426 -11.34 -2.53 14.65
CA TYR A 426 -12.29 -1.98 15.64
C TYR A 426 -12.67 -0.53 15.30
N PRO A 427 -13.42 -0.31 14.20
CA PRO A 427 -13.96 1.02 13.94
C PRO A 427 -14.91 1.42 15.08
N SER A 428 -14.88 2.68 15.48
CA SER A 428 -15.63 3.19 16.61
C SER A 428 -17.11 3.39 16.31
N ASP A 429 -17.41 3.80 15.07
CA ASP A 429 -18.76 3.96 14.53
C ASP A 429 -18.76 3.51 13.07
N GLU A 430 -19.73 2.65 12.71
CA GLU A 430 -19.92 2.18 11.33
C GLU A 430 -20.35 3.30 10.37
N ASN A 431 -20.86 4.42 10.89
CA ASN A 431 -21.22 5.57 10.07
C ASN A 431 -20.02 6.45 9.69
N ASP A 432 -18.86 6.25 10.32
CA ASP A 432 -17.64 7.01 10.08
C ASP A 432 -16.67 6.30 9.13
N VAL A 433 -17.01 5.09 8.68
CA VAL A 433 -16.15 4.25 7.85
C VAL A 433 -16.90 3.65 6.67
N TRP A 434 -16.15 3.32 5.62
CA TRP A 434 -16.67 2.55 4.49
C TRP A 434 -16.76 1.07 4.86
N ILE A 435 -17.96 0.49 4.74
CA ILE A 435 -18.24 -0.93 5.04
C ILE A 435 -18.37 -1.74 3.75
N PHE A 436 -17.82 -2.98 3.76
CA PHE A 436 -17.77 -3.89 2.60
C PHE A 436 -18.87 -4.96 2.64
#